data_4156de7322862491dfb5f8467650e024
#
_entry.id   4156de7322862491dfb5f8467650e024
#
_cell.length_a   1.000
_cell.length_b   1.000
_cell.length_c   1.000
_cell.angle_alpha   90.00
_cell.angle_beta   90.00
_cell.angle_gamma   90.00
#
_symmetry.space_group_name_H-M   'P 1'
#
loop_
_entity.id
_entity.type
_entity.pdbx_description
1 polymer ?
#
loop_
_entity_poly.entity_id
_entity_poly.type
_entity_poly.pdbx_seq_one_letter_code
_entity_poly.pdbx_strand_id
1 'polypeptide(L)'
;MRLWVSLTLLAAVLPVGLSLALTQAAAPSDPATIRASYRRPNVVPFPSSNPYSEAKSALGQMLFFDPLLSRSKTHACASCHKPSLSWADGLPRAIGEDPKGLPIRSPTLIDVAFFEPLGWDGKFRDLESVAFGPILSPMNLNMKAIFQC
;
A
#
# COMPACT_ATOMS: atom_id res chain seq x y z
N MET A 1 37.20 -64.10 42.49
CA MET A 1 37.49 -62.67 42.65
C MET A 1 37.57 -62.11 41.23
N ARG A 2 36.48 -61.47 40.73
CA ARG A 2 36.43 -60.83 39.36
C ARG A 2 36.23 -59.36 39.54
N LEU A 3 37.26 -58.56 39.19
CA LEU A 3 37.21 -57.09 39.18
C LEU A 3 36.51 -56.64 37.89
N TRP A 4 35.40 -55.91 38.04
CA TRP A 4 34.74 -55.19 36.93
C TRP A 4 35.29 -53.77 36.89
N VAL A 5 35.96 -53.47 35.80
CA VAL A 5 36.39 -52.08 35.48
C VAL A 5 35.29 -51.44 34.66
N SER A 6 34.59 -50.50 35.28
CA SER A 6 33.59 -49.71 34.59
C SER A 6 34.25 -48.53 33.88
N LEU A 7 34.21 -48.55 32.55
CA LEU A 7 34.69 -47.47 31.67
C LEU A 7 33.57 -46.48 31.48
N THR A 8 33.65 -45.36 32.18
CA THR A 8 32.71 -44.22 31.95
C THR A 8 33.22 -43.36 30.80
N LEU A 9 32.51 -43.41 29.66
CA LEU A 9 32.68 -42.49 28.54
C LEU A 9 32.07 -41.17 28.88
N LEU A 10 32.89 -40.14 29.14
CA LEU A 10 32.47 -38.76 29.20
C LEU A 10 32.30 -38.23 27.76
N ALA A 11 31.06 -38.10 27.28
CA ALA A 11 30.75 -37.40 26.02
C ALA A 11 30.79 -35.90 26.30
N ALA A 12 31.84 -35.24 25.82
CA ALA A 12 31.93 -33.78 25.81
C ALA A 12 31.03 -33.23 24.71
N VAL A 13 29.86 -32.67 25.12
CA VAL A 13 28.98 -31.91 24.23
C VAL A 13 29.52 -30.48 24.12
N LEU A 14 30.16 -30.16 23.00
CA LEU A 14 30.56 -28.79 22.67
C LEU A 14 29.31 -28.03 22.22
N PRO A 15 28.94 -26.89 22.85
CA PRO A 15 27.89 -26.04 22.31
C PRO A 15 28.41 -25.33 21.06
N VAL A 16 27.89 -25.72 19.90
CA VAL A 16 28.04 -24.93 18.66
C VAL A 16 27.17 -23.70 18.81
N GLY A 17 27.77 -22.63 19.34
CA GLY A 17 27.16 -21.31 19.40
C GLY A 17 27.08 -20.73 17.99
N LEU A 18 25.94 -20.90 17.33
CA LEU A 18 25.63 -20.21 16.08
C LEU A 18 25.32 -18.75 16.39
N SER A 19 26.36 -17.89 16.46
CA SER A 19 26.19 -16.45 16.56
C SER A 19 25.65 -15.91 15.25
N LEU A 20 24.32 -15.75 15.16
CA LEU A 20 23.68 -14.94 14.12
C LEU A 20 24.06 -13.47 14.40
N ALA A 21 25.11 -13.00 13.75
CA ALA A 21 25.42 -11.58 13.68
C ALA A 21 24.34 -10.89 12.85
N LEU A 22 23.32 -10.34 13.52
CA LEU A 22 22.38 -9.40 12.92
C LEU A 22 23.19 -8.15 12.55
N THR A 23 23.58 -8.03 11.30
CA THR A 23 24.14 -6.80 10.74
C THR A 23 23.01 -5.77 10.71
N GLN A 24 22.82 -5.04 11.79
CA GLN A 24 21.99 -3.84 11.78
C GLN A 24 22.68 -2.82 10.90
N ALA A 25 22.05 -2.49 9.76
CA ALA A 25 22.47 -1.34 8.97
C ALA A 25 22.39 -0.10 9.89
N ALA A 26 23.54 0.51 10.16
CA ALA A 26 23.59 1.72 10.97
C ALA A 26 22.74 2.80 10.30
N ALA A 27 21.83 3.42 11.04
CA ALA A 27 21.06 4.54 10.53
C ALA A 27 22.02 5.67 10.12
N PRO A 28 21.78 6.37 9.01
CA PRO A 28 22.64 7.44 8.56
C PRO A 28 22.70 8.54 9.63
N SER A 29 23.90 8.86 10.10
CA SER A 29 24.13 9.85 11.16
C SER A 29 24.42 11.25 10.60
N ASP A 30 24.75 11.36 9.31
CA ASP A 30 25.02 12.63 8.66
C ASP A 30 23.72 13.34 8.25
N PRO A 31 23.52 14.63 8.69
CA PRO A 31 22.33 15.40 8.36
C PRO A 31 22.07 15.56 6.86
N ALA A 32 23.11 15.58 6.01
CA ALA A 32 22.94 15.69 4.57
C ALA A 32 22.37 14.39 3.98
N THR A 33 22.82 13.25 4.43
CA THR A 33 22.31 11.93 4.05
C THR A 33 20.87 11.74 4.53
N ILE A 34 20.56 12.17 5.76
CA ILE A 34 19.18 12.15 6.27
C ILE A 34 18.29 13.02 5.40
N ARG A 35 18.66 14.26 5.11
CA ARG A 35 17.87 15.15 4.23
C ARG A 35 17.68 14.58 2.84
N ALA A 36 18.69 13.92 2.28
CA ALA A 36 18.60 13.29 0.96
C ALA A 36 17.58 12.16 0.92
N SER A 37 17.47 11.37 1.99
CA SER A 37 16.51 10.25 2.08
C SER A 37 15.06 10.71 2.18
N TYR A 38 14.80 11.97 2.57
CA TYR A 38 13.45 12.55 2.65
C TYR A 38 13.09 13.43 1.44
N ARG A 39 13.95 13.47 0.41
CA ARG A 39 13.59 14.18 -0.82
C ARG A 39 12.56 13.41 -1.62
N ARG A 40 11.54 14.14 -2.10
CA ARG A 40 10.60 13.56 -3.06
C ARG A 40 11.37 13.12 -4.31
N PRO A 41 11.14 11.91 -4.82
CA PRO A 41 11.68 11.52 -6.12
C PRO A 41 11.22 12.45 -7.23
N ASN A 42 12.10 12.75 -8.18
CA ASN A 42 11.79 13.67 -9.29
C ASN A 42 10.96 13.02 -10.41
N VAL A 43 10.90 11.70 -10.42
CA VAL A 43 10.25 10.92 -11.48
C VAL A 43 9.15 10.07 -10.85
N VAL A 44 7.92 10.21 -11.36
CA VAL A 44 6.81 9.34 -10.97
C VAL A 44 7.03 7.96 -11.58
N PRO A 45 6.96 6.87 -10.79
CA PRO A 45 7.15 5.51 -11.30
C PRO A 45 5.90 5.03 -12.04
N PHE A 46 5.91 5.14 -13.37
CA PHE A 46 4.86 4.54 -14.19
C PHE A 46 5.23 3.10 -14.53
N PRO A 47 4.28 2.14 -14.46
CA PRO A 47 4.51 0.77 -14.90
C PRO A 47 4.92 0.71 -16.37
N SER A 48 5.85 -0.17 -16.71
CA SER A 48 6.26 -0.37 -18.12
C SER A 48 5.11 -0.86 -19.02
N SER A 49 4.16 -1.60 -18.42
CA SER A 49 2.92 -2.05 -19.08
C SER A 49 1.89 -0.94 -19.27
N ASN A 50 2.02 0.18 -18.52
CA ASN A 50 1.13 1.33 -18.60
C ASN A 50 1.92 2.64 -18.51
N PRO A 51 2.77 2.96 -19.51
CA PRO A 51 3.60 4.15 -19.49
C PRO A 51 2.74 5.43 -19.55
N TYR A 52 3.30 6.51 -19.04
CA TYR A 52 2.65 7.81 -19.08
C TYR A 52 2.31 8.23 -20.51
N SER A 53 1.15 8.83 -20.69
CA SER A 53 0.84 9.70 -21.83
C SER A 53 -0.09 10.83 -21.38
N GLU A 54 0.04 11.97 -22.01
CA GLU A 54 -0.79 13.15 -21.71
C GLU A 54 -2.28 12.85 -21.90
N ALA A 55 -2.64 12.14 -22.96
CA ALA A 55 -4.02 11.75 -23.23
C ALA A 55 -4.60 10.86 -22.13
N LYS A 56 -3.84 9.87 -21.65
CA LYS A 56 -4.28 9.02 -20.49
C LYS A 56 -4.41 9.82 -19.21
N SER A 57 -3.49 10.74 -18.97
CA SER A 57 -3.53 11.62 -17.79
C SER A 57 -4.76 12.52 -17.82
N ALA A 58 -5.04 13.15 -18.95
CA ALA A 58 -6.22 14.00 -19.14
C ALA A 58 -7.53 13.19 -18.93
N LEU A 59 -7.63 12.00 -19.54
CA LEU A 59 -8.77 11.12 -19.33
C LEU A 59 -8.91 10.70 -17.86
N GLY A 60 -7.82 10.31 -17.21
CA GLY A 60 -7.83 9.95 -15.80
C GLY A 60 -8.29 11.10 -14.90
N GLN A 61 -7.86 12.32 -15.19
CA GLN A 61 -8.32 13.50 -14.49
C GLN A 61 -9.83 13.72 -14.66
N MET A 62 -10.35 13.62 -15.89
CA MET A 62 -11.79 13.71 -16.13
C MET A 62 -12.56 12.65 -15.35
N LEU A 63 -12.16 11.40 -15.44
CA LEU A 63 -12.82 10.28 -14.76
C LEU A 63 -12.77 10.40 -13.23
N PHE A 64 -11.71 10.97 -12.67
CA PHE A 64 -11.57 11.15 -11.23
C PHE A 64 -12.63 12.07 -10.63
N PHE A 65 -13.08 13.06 -11.39
CA PHE A 65 -14.12 14.03 -10.98
C PHE A 65 -15.51 13.69 -11.54
N ASP A 66 -15.64 12.68 -12.38
CA ASP A 66 -16.89 12.35 -13.04
C ASP A 66 -17.75 11.41 -12.17
N PRO A 67 -18.96 11.82 -11.76
CA PRO A 67 -19.86 10.98 -11.00
C PRO A 67 -20.49 9.84 -11.81
N LEU A 68 -20.31 9.80 -13.11
CA LEU A 68 -20.78 8.69 -13.96
C LEU A 68 -20.16 7.36 -13.59
N LEU A 69 -19.01 7.35 -12.90
CA LEU A 69 -18.38 6.14 -12.36
C LEU A 69 -19.01 5.63 -11.06
N SER A 70 -20.15 6.18 -10.61
CA SER A 70 -20.92 5.64 -9.50
C SER A 70 -22.31 5.21 -9.95
N ARG A 71 -22.89 4.24 -9.24
CA ARG A 71 -24.22 3.72 -9.54
C ARG A 71 -25.31 4.79 -9.47
N SER A 72 -25.27 5.62 -8.44
CA SER A 72 -26.21 6.73 -8.24
C SER A 72 -25.92 7.93 -9.14
N LYS A 73 -24.73 7.98 -9.76
CA LYS A 73 -24.23 9.16 -10.50
C LYS A 73 -24.11 10.41 -9.63
N THR A 74 -23.88 10.22 -8.33
CA THR A 74 -23.72 11.31 -7.36
C THR A 74 -22.37 11.33 -6.67
N HIS A 75 -21.59 10.25 -6.78
CA HIS A 75 -20.26 10.10 -6.18
C HIS A 75 -19.21 9.98 -7.28
N ALA A 76 -18.07 10.60 -7.03
CA ALA A 76 -16.85 10.46 -7.83
C ALA A 76 -15.69 10.06 -6.92
N CYS A 77 -14.52 9.73 -7.47
CA CYS A 77 -13.31 9.54 -6.67
C CYS A 77 -13.02 10.77 -5.80
N ALA A 78 -13.23 11.98 -6.38
CA ALA A 78 -13.07 13.26 -5.69
C ALA A 78 -14.04 13.47 -4.52
N SER A 79 -15.12 12.70 -4.38
CA SER A 79 -16.02 12.77 -3.21
C SER A 79 -15.32 12.33 -1.93
N CYS A 80 -14.44 11.33 -2.02
CA CYS A 80 -13.64 10.80 -0.91
C CYS A 80 -12.18 11.27 -0.94
N HIS A 81 -11.69 11.77 -2.07
CA HIS A 81 -10.32 12.26 -2.25
C HIS A 81 -10.34 13.72 -2.68
N LYS A 82 -10.69 14.60 -1.73
CA LYS A 82 -10.90 16.03 -1.96
C LYS A 82 -9.56 16.77 -2.02
N PRO A 83 -9.24 17.50 -3.11
CA PRO A 83 -8.00 18.27 -3.21
C PRO A 83 -7.77 19.22 -2.04
N SER A 84 -8.85 19.89 -1.57
CA SER A 84 -8.81 20.84 -0.45
C SER A 84 -8.51 20.21 0.91
N LEU A 85 -8.63 18.88 1.04
CA LEU A 85 -8.37 18.13 2.27
C LEU A 85 -7.19 17.18 2.11
N SER A 86 -6.16 17.63 1.39
CA SER A 86 -4.96 16.84 1.09
C SER A 86 -5.30 15.50 0.42
N TRP A 87 -6.27 15.51 -0.49
CA TRP A 87 -6.74 14.34 -1.23
C TRP A 87 -7.26 13.21 -0.34
N ALA A 88 -7.80 13.56 0.83
CA ALA A 88 -8.60 12.72 1.72
C ALA A 88 -10.00 13.34 1.86
N ASP A 89 -10.87 12.80 2.74
CA ASP A 89 -12.21 13.36 2.95
C ASP A 89 -12.38 14.08 4.30
N GLY A 90 -11.39 13.96 5.20
CA GLY A 90 -11.40 14.55 6.53
C GLY A 90 -12.32 13.82 7.51
N LEU A 91 -12.93 12.71 7.13
CA LEU A 91 -13.87 11.96 7.96
C LEU A 91 -13.18 10.77 8.66
N PRO A 92 -13.65 10.35 9.83
CA PRO A 92 -13.15 9.14 10.49
C PRO A 92 -13.49 7.86 9.70
N ARG A 93 -14.56 7.89 8.89
CA ARG A 93 -14.97 6.85 7.96
C ARG A 93 -15.49 7.50 6.70
N ALA A 94 -15.03 7.03 5.54
CA ALA A 94 -15.50 7.55 4.26
C ALA A 94 -16.98 7.19 4.01
N ILE A 95 -17.66 8.01 3.24
CA ILE A 95 -19.07 7.80 2.87
C ILE A 95 -19.13 7.65 1.36
N GLY A 96 -19.61 6.50 0.89
CA GLY A 96 -19.85 6.19 -0.51
C GLY A 96 -21.33 6.01 -0.80
N GLU A 97 -21.66 5.07 -1.68
CA GLU A 97 -23.05 4.69 -2.02
C GLU A 97 -23.83 4.12 -0.82
N ASP A 98 -23.14 3.43 0.10
CA ASP A 98 -23.76 3.00 1.34
C ASP A 98 -23.74 4.15 2.36
N PRO A 99 -24.92 4.65 2.78
CA PRO A 99 -25.02 5.76 3.74
C PRO A 99 -24.49 5.41 5.14
N LYS A 100 -24.30 4.12 5.44
CA LYS A 100 -23.68 3.69 6.71
C LYS A 100 -22.18 3.99 6.74
N GLY A 101 -21.61 4.37 5.61
CA GLY A 101 -20.18 4.63 5.46
C GLY A 101 -19.33 3.37 5.35
N LEU A 102 -18.08 3.58 4.99
CA LEU A 102 -17.07 2.52 4.87
C LEU A 102 -16.51 2.16 6.26
N PRO A 103 -15.96 0.96 6.42
CA PRO A 103 -15.29 0.54 7.67
C PRO A 103 -14.00 1.31 7.94
N ILE A 104 -13.45 1.98 6.94
CA ILE A 104 -12.15 2.67 6.96
C ILE A 104 -12.29 4.12 6.48
N ARG A 105 -11.32 4.95 6.86
CA ARG A 105 -11.20 6.32 6.37
C ARG A 105 -10.60 6.36 4.97
N SER A 106 -10.88 7.43 4.22
CA SER A 106 -10.22 7.72 2.95
C SER A 106 -8.76 8.13 3.20
N PRO A 107 -7.77 7.43 2.61
CA PRO A 107 -6.38 7.84 2.70
C PRO A 107 -6.09 9.03 1.80
N THR A 108 -5.02 9.78 2.10
CA THR A 108 -4.48 10.78 1.17
C THR A 108 -3.95 10.10 -0.09
N LEU A 109 -4.03 10.83 -1.22
CA LEU A 109 -3.37 10.41 -2.47
C LEU A 109 -2.04 11.15 -2.70
N ILE A 110 -1.60 11.99 -1.75
CA ILE A 110 -0.31 12.68 -1.88
C ILE A 110 0.79 11.63 -1.91
N ASP A 111 1.62 11.71 -2.94
CA ASP A 111 2.77 10.83 -3.16
C ASP A 111 2.45 9.32 -3.21
N VAL A 112 1.16 8.96 -3.38
CA VAL A 112 0.71 7.57 -3.35
C VAL A 112 1.39 6.66 -4.39
N ALA A 113 1.88 7.23 -5.50
CA ALA A 113 2.62 6.49 -6.52
C ALA A 113 3.97 5.92 -6.03
N PHE A 114 4.46 6.35 -4.88
CA PHE A 114 5.71 5.89 -4.29
C PHE A 114 5.50 4.89 -3.15
N PHE A 115 4.25 4.54 -2.84
CA PHE A 115 3.94 3.56 -1.79
C PHE A 115 3.67 2.18 -2.41
N GLU A 116 4.21 1.15 -1.76
CA GLU A 116 3.96 -0.24 -2.07
C GLU A 116 4.13 -1.05 -0.76
N PRO A 117 3.14 -1.86 -0.39
CA PRO A 117 1.84 -2.10 -1.02
C PRO A 117 0.81 -0.99 -0.75
N LEU A 118 -0.29 -0.98 -1.52
CA LEU A 118 -1.39 -0.03 -1.43
C LEU A 118 -2.62 -0.61 -0.71
N GLY A 119 -3.48 0.29 -0.20
CA GLY A 119 -4.61 -0.04 0.63
C GLY A 119 -4.24 -0.16 2.10
N TRP A 120 -5.23 -0.03 3.01
CA TRP A 120 -5.00 -0.13 4.45
C TRP A 120 -4.51 -1.52 4.90
N ASP A 121 -4.88 -2.55 4.15
CA ASP A 121 -4.50 -3.95 4.37
C ASP A 121 -3.35 -4.42 3.46
N GLY A 122 -2.81 -3.52 2.64
CA GLY A 122 -1.68 -3.80 1.76
C GLY A 122 -1.98 -4.82 0.64
N LYS A 123 -3.23 -5.00 0.26
CA LYS A 123 -3.61 -6.04 -0.71
C LYS A 123 -3.38 -5.67 -2.18
N PHE A 124 -3.17 -4.39 -2.47
CA PHE A 124 -2.97 -3.94 -3.84
C PHE A 124 -1.49 -3.66 -4.11
N ARG A 125 -1.01 -4.06 -5.27
CA ARG A 125 0.40 -3.89 -5.68
C ARG A 125 0.65 -2.63 -6.50
N ASP A 126 -0.39 -2.11 -7.16
CA ASP A 126 -0.30 -0.98 -8.07
C ASP A 126 -1.55 -0.11 -8.00
N LEU A 127 -1.46 1.09 -8.55
CA LEU A 127 -2.57 2.05 -8.58
C LEU A 127 -3.70 1.61 -9.51
N GLU A 128 -3.38 0.87 -10.56
CA GLU A 128 -4.36 0.33 -11.49
C GLU A 128 -5.31 -0.64 -10.77
N SER A 129 -4.76 -1.56 -9.98
CA SER A 129 -5.56 -2.53 -9.23
C SER A 129 -6.36 -1.88 -8.10
N VAL A 130 -5.79 -0.89 -7.39
CA VAL A 130 -6.52 -0.22 -6.30
C VAL A 130 -7.66 0.63 -6.83
N ALA A 131 -7.55 1.23 -8.02
CA ALA A 131 -8.61 2.07 -8.58
C ALA A 131 -9.90 1.29 -8.86
N PHE A 132 -9.79 0.05 -9.33
CA PHE A 132 -10.95 -0.80 -9.61
C PHE A 132 -11.67 -1.28 -8.33
N GLY A 133 -10.97 -1.41 -7.21
CA GLY A 133 -11.57 -1.84 -5.95
C GLY A 133 -12.78 -0.97 -5.54
N PRO A 134 -12.63 0.33 -5.34
CA PRO A 134 -13.73 1.24 -5.01
C PRO A 134 -14.81 1.33 -6.09
N ILE A 135 -14.46 1.28 -7.36
CA ILE A 135 -15.43 1.36 -8.46
C ILE A 135 -16.44 0.22 -8.35
N LEU A 136 -15.99 -1.00 -8.09
CA LEU A 136 -16.82 -2.21 -8.05
C LEU A 136 -17.43 -2.48 -6.67
N SER A 137 -16.87 -1.89 -5.61
CA SER A 137 -17.34 -2.12 -4.25
C SER A 137 -18.76 -1.56 -4.03
N PRO A 138 -19.71 -2.37 -3.53
CA PRO A 138 -21.06 -1.92 -3.22
C PRO A 138 -21.11 -0.77 -2.21
N MET A 139 -20.11 -0.66 -1.34
CA MET A 139 -20.04 0.38 -0.32
C MET A 139 -19.49 1.70 -0.86
N ASN A 140 -18.66 1.66 -1.93
CA ASN A 140 -18.01 2.84 -2.51
C ASN A 140 -18.82 3.41 -3.67
N LEU A 141 -18.49 3.03 -4.90
CA LEU A 141 -19.15 3.55 -6.11
C LEU A 141 -20.18 2.58 -6.70
N ASN A 142 -20.15 1.31 -6.31
CA ASN A 142 -21.17 0.30 -6.62
C ASN A 142 -21.46 0.14 -8.12
N MET A 143 -20.48 0.37 -8.98
CA MET A 143 -20.64 0.09 -10.40
C MET A 143 -20.71 -1.42 -10.63
N LYS A 144 -21.69 -1.85 -11.40
CA LYS A 144 -21.68 -3.21 -11.91
C LYS A 144 -20.56 -3.35 -12.94
N ALA A 145 -19.86 -4.49 -12.93
CA ALA A 145 -18.86 -4.76 -13.96
C ALA A 145 -19.55 -4.76 -15.34
N ILE A 146 -19.43 -3.63 -16.06
CA ILE A 146 -19.94 -3.48 -17.42
C ILE A 146 -19.00 -4.17 -18.42
N PHE A 147 -17.87 -4.70 -17.92
CA PHE A 147 -16.79 -5.29 -18.72
C PHE A 147 -16.80 -6.81 -18.73
N GLN A 148 -17.97 -7.44 -18.64
CA GLN A 148 -18.11 -8.85 -19.04
C GLN A 148 -18.50 -8.86 -20.53
N CYS A 149 -17.52 -8.64 -21.38
CA CYS A 149 -17.55 -9.06 -22.78
C CYS A 149 -16.89 -10.42 -22.91
#